data_237259ad4ae8e3eafcd090b5e5e06e53
#
_entry.id   237259ad4ae8e3eafcd090b5e5e06e53
#
_cell.length_a   1.000
_cell.length_b   1.000
_cell.length_c   1.000
_cell.angle_alpha   90.00
_cell.angle_beta   90.00
_cell.angle_gamma   90.00
#
_symmetry.space_group_name_H-M   'P 1'
#
loop_
_entity.id
_entity.type
_entity.pdbx_description
1 polymer ?
#
loop_
_entity_poly.entity_id
_entity_poly.type
_entity_poly.pdbx_seq_one_letter_code
_entity_poly.pdbx_strand_id
1 'polypeptide(L)'
;MNDYYKRFRGSIHDDITSLIVAVNLERMLNSGPTVHSYSYRKQISISQKDLVEFCCSLVSQPIVNYSFNDDGEVAFVSIVSETAIFQADLISYKYDNDEEGDTHIKSGSEISVTLFYVEEQVKDKLHNYLSSFSIIKASEVPIQFAFYSHDGPSFKIRKFDRLPFQSIKENYMPSVQKSFSSLIKTIDESSHGVVLLSGPVGTGKSFLIRSLLSEVKRKAVVVTPPTSFLVDVGSLSVVCTKYPKSLVILEDVGEMLAIGRMSTDVNATSNLLNVTDGLLSLLMDTIIIITFNHSMSDINDAITRPGRCLAKITVPELDHEHASKLLDFEIPIGKYTLAEVYEMKRLGFPLEITKRPLGLRLN
;
A
#
# COMPACT_ATOMS: atom_id res chain seq x y z
N MET A 1 -12.69 15.32 31.77
CA MET A 1 -11.58 14.64 32.49
C MET A 1 -11.40 13.17 32.09
N ASN A 2 -12.49 12.37 32.00
CA ASN A 2 -12.35 10.91 31.78
C ASN A 2 -11.90 10.46 30.39
N ASP A 3 -12.17 11.18 29.29
CA ASP A 3 -11.87 10.72 27.93
C ASP A 3 -10.43 10.97 27.48
N TYR A 4 -9.79 12.02 27.98
CA TYR A 4 -8.36 12.28 27.74
C TYR A 4 -7.49 11.23 28.46
N TYR A 5 -7.79 10.89 29.69
CA TYR A 5 -7.10 9.85 30.46
C TYR A 5 -7.26 8.44 29.84
N LYS A 6 -8.43 8.13 29.26
CA LYS A 6 -8.66 6.84 28.58
C LYS A 6 -7.87 6.71 27.29
N ARG A 7 -7.73 7.77 26.50
CA ARG A 7 -6.88 7.78 25.30
C ARG A 7 -5.39 7.62 25.65
N PHE A 8 -4.97 8.19 26.76
CA PHE A 8 -3.59 8.10 27.23
C PHE A 8 -3.24 6.70 27.75
N ARG A 9 -4.14 6.03 28.49
CA ARG A 9 -3.92 4.67 29.00
C ARG A 9 -3.75 3.59 27.92
N GLY A 10 -4.23 3.80 26.72
CA GLY A 10 -4.16 2.81 25.62
C GLY A 10 -2.82 2.76 24.89
N SER A 11 -1.90 3.73 25.12
CA SER A 11 -0.60 3.81 24.42
C SER A 11 0.61 3.88 25.37
N ILE A 12 0.41 3.71 26.67
CA ILE A 12 1.49 3.85 27.66
C ILE A 12 2.07 2.45 27.93
N HIS A 13 3.27 2.18 27.44
CA HIS A 13 4.19 1.25 28.09
C HIS A 13 4.55 1.78 29.49
N ASP A 14 4.71 0.89 30.48
CA ASP A 14 4.99 1.19 31.90
C ASP A 14 6.36 1.85 32.14
N ASP A 15 6.66 2.94 31.44
CA ASP A 15 7.94 3.63 31.46
C ASP A 15 7.83 4.96 32.26
N ILE A 16 8.93 5.29 32.96
CA ILE A 16 9.09 6.55 33.72
C ILE A 16 8.80 7.78 32.85
N THR A 17 9.14 7.73 31.55
CA THR A 17 8.89 8.80 30.59
C THR A 17 7.40 9.08 30.43
N SER A 18 6.59 8.05 30.36
CA SER A 18 5.14 8.15 30.27
C SER A 18 4.53 8.77 31.53
N LEU A 19 5.08 8.43 32.68
CA LEU A 19 4.67 9.02 33.96
C LEU A 19 5.00 10.52 34.04
N ILE A 20 6.19 10.93 33.60
CA ILE A 20 6.60 12.36 33.57
C ILE A 20 5.66 13.15 32.66
N VAL A 21 5.32 12.62 31.47
CA VAL A 21 4.38 13.27 30.56
C VAL A 21 2.98 13.39 31.20
N ALA A 22 2.48 12.33 31.82
CA ALA A 22 1.17 12.31 32.45
C ALA A 22 1.07 13.35 33.60
N VAL A 23 2.09 13.44 34.47
CA VAL A 23 2.13 14.39 35.58
C VAL A 23 2.18 15.83 35.06
N ASN A 24 2.97 16.12 34.02
CA ASN A 24 3.05 17.48 33.47
C ASN A 24 1.79 17.84 32.69
N LEU A 25 1.16 16.92 32.00
CA LEU A 25 -0.15 17.16 31.36
C LEU A 25 -1.22 17.46 32.40
N GLU A 26 -1.25 16.73 33.50
CA GLU A 26 -2.15 17.02 34.62
C GLU A 26 -1.89 18.42 35.20
N ARG A 27 -0.63 18.82 35.35
CA ARG A 27 -0.24 20.16 35.80
C ARG A 27 -0.73 21.23 34.83
N MET A 28 -0.55 21.06 33.53
CA MET A 28 -1.06 21.97 32.50
C MET A 28 -2.59 22.09 32.54
N LEU A 29 -3.31 20.98 32.70
CA LEU A 29 -4.76 20.95 32.77
C LEU A 29 -5.30 21.65 34.01
N ASN A 30 -4.57 21.57 35.13
CA ASN A 30 -4.95 22.19 36.40
C ASN A 30 -4.55 23.68 36.50
N SER A 31 -3.69 24.19 35.62
CA SER A 31 -3.23 25.59 35.61
C SER A 31 -4.24 26.60 35.04
N GLY A 32 -5.37 26.13 34.50
CA GLY A 32 -6.51 26.93 34.08
C GLY A 32 -6.63 27.29 32.60
N PRO A 33 -5.56 27.34 31.76
CA PRO A 33 -5.72 27.53 30.32
C PRO A 33 -6.23 26.26 29.62
N THR A 34 -6.94 26.47 28.52
CA THR A 34 -7.38 25.34 27.67
C THR A 34 -6.19 24.70 27.04
N VAL A 35 -6.02 23.37 27.23
CA VAL A 35 -4.98 22.56 26.58
C VAL A 35 -5.55 21.96 25.33
N HIS A 36 -4.86 22.17 24.21
CA HIS A 36 -5.17 21.62 22.89
C HIS A 36 -4.22 20.49 22.55
N SER A 37 -4.60 19.62 21.61
CA SER A 37 -3.74 18.57 21.08
C SER A 37 -3.63 18.65 19.57
N TYR A 38 -2.44 18.35 19.06
CA TYR A 38 -2.13 18.27 17.63
C TYR A 38 -1.29 17.03 17.38
N SER A 39 -1.60 16.30 16.33
CA SER A 39 -0.82 15.12 15.93
C SER A 39 -0.38 15.23 14.47
N TYR A 40 0.89 14.95 14.24
CA TYR A 40 1.51 14.91 12.92
C TYR A 40 2.15 13.55 12.72
N ARG A 41 1.84 12.89 11.61
CA ARG A 41 2.41 11.59 11.27
C ARG A 41 2.71 11.55 9.78
N LYS A 42 3.98 11.56 9.43
CA LYS A 42 4.45 11.45 8.03
C LYS A 42 5.86 10.87 7.98
N GLN A 43 6.19 10.35 6.82
CA GLN A 43 7.57 9.97 6.51
C GLN A 43 8.30 11.20 5.97
N ILE A 44 9.21 11.75 6.77
CA ILE A 44 10.03 12.92 6.41
C ILE A 44 11.48 12.65 6.78
N SER A 45 12.40 13.25 6.03
CA SER A 45 13.84 13.19 6.34
C SER A 45 14.18 14.30 7.32
N ILE A 46 14.18 13.97 8.59
CA ILE A 46 14.65 14.87 9.64
C ILE A 46 15.47 14.05 10.64
N SER A 47 16.60 14.59 11.07
CA SER A 47 17.35 13.94 12.15
C SER A 47 16.62 14.15 13.48
N GLN A 48 16.72 13.14 14.36
CA GLN A 48 16.20 13.25 15.72
C GLN A 48 16.74 14.50 16.43
N LYS A 49 18.03 14.76 16.27
CA LYS A 49 18.70 15.91 16.87
C LYS A 49 18.06 17.22 16.44
N ASP A 50 17.85 17.41 15.13
CA ASP A 50 17.25 18.64 14.59
C ASP A 50 15.80 18.82 15.06
N LEU A 51 15.03 17.73 15.15
CA LEU A 51 13.67 17.77 15.69
C LEU A 51 13.65 18.18 17.15
N VAL A 52 14.50 17.59 17.98
CA VAL A 52 14.59 17.91 19.40
C VAL A 52 15.04 19.34 19.60
N GLU A 53 16.08 19.78 18.93
CA GLU A 53 16.58 21.16 19.00
C GLU A 53 15.50 22.17 18.59
N PHE A 54 14.76 21.88 17.51
CA PHE A 54 13.67 22.74 17.09
C PHE A 54 12.54 22.79 18.13
N CYS A 55 12.05 21.65 18.61
CA CYS A 55 10.99 21.62 19.64
C CYS A 55 11.42 22.34 20.95
N CYS A 56 12.67 22.17 21.36
CA CYS A 56 13.23 22.88 22.50
C CYS A 56 13.25 24.41 22.28
N SER A 57 13.46 24.86 21.06
CA SER A 57 13.45 26.29 20.72
C SER A 57 12.08 26.94 20.80
N LEU A 58 11.00 26.16 20.78
CA LEU A 58 9.62 26.65 20.81
C LEU A 58 9.10 26.93 22.21
N VAL A 59 9.78 26.49 23.27
CA VAL A 59 9.31 26.52 24.64
C VAL A 59 10.41 27.01 25.62
N SER A 60 10.01 27.51 26.77
CA SER A 60 10.93 27.91 27.82
C SER A 60 11.25 26.73 28.73
N GLN A 61 12.50 26.62 29.15
CA GLN A 61 12.98 25.61 30.11
C GLN A 61 12.57 24.16 29.75
N PRO A 62 12.87 23.66 28.54
CA PRO A 62 12.49 22.33 28.14
C PRO A 62 13.22 21.26 28.95
N ILE A 63 12.48 20.22 29.35
CA ILE A 63 13.04 19.01 29.95
C ILE A 63 12.92 17.92 28.85
N VAL A 64 14.04 17.36 28.43
CA VAL A 64 14.10 16.32 27.38
C VAL A 64 14.31 14.96 28.02
N ASN A 65 13.43 14.01 27.71
CA ASN A 65 13.52 12.63 28.15
C ASN A 65 13.60 11.71 26.94
N TYR A 66 14.44 10.69 27.02
CA TYR A 66 14.62 9.68 25.97
C TYR A 66 14.22 8.31 26.51
N SER A 67 13.49 7.55 25.72
CA SER A 67 13.26 6.13 25.93
C SER A 67 13.95 5.34 24.83
N PHE A 68 14.54 4.21 25.18
CA PHE A 68 15.36 3.38 24.31
C PHE A 68 14.67 2.04 24.07
N ASN A 69 14.82 1.48 22.87
CA ASN A 69 14.39 0.13 22.56
C ASN A 69 15.38 -0.91 23.12
N ASP A 70 15.06 -2.19 22.94
CA ASP A 70 15.91 -3.30 23.41
C ASP A 70 17.30 -3.34 22.73
N ASP A 71 17.43 -2.71 21.58
CA ASP A 71 18.69 -2.58 20.82
C ASP A 71 19.53 -1.37 21.28
N GLY A 72 19.05 -0.58 22.26
CA GLY A 72 19.71 0.61 22.79
C GLY A 72 19.56 1.86 21.93
N GLU A 73 18.70 1.84 20.91
CA GLU A 73 18.39 2.99 20.08
C GLU A 73 17.23 3.80 20.71
N VAL A 74 17.21 5.12 20.46
CA VAL A 74 16.13 5.97 20.94
C VAL A 74 14.83 5.65 20.20
N ALA A 75 13.89 5.09 20.92
CA ALA A 75 12.56 4.76 20.40
C ALA A 75 11.59 5.92 20.52
N PHE A 76 11.72 6.72 21.58
CA PHE A 76 10.77 7.77 21.91
C PHE A 76 11.48 8.95 22.57
N VAL A 77 11.01 10.16 22.25
CA VAL A 77 11.49 11.40 22.89
C VAL A 77 10.28 12.16 23.41
N SER A 78 10.34 12.63 24.65
CA SER A 78 9.40 13.62 25.18
C SER A 78 10.12 14.90 25.60
N ILE A 79 9.54 16.04 25.20
CA ILE A 79 10.02 17.36 25.59
C ILE A 79 8.88 18.03 26.36
N VAL A 80 9.14 18.33 27.60
CA VAL A 80 8.13 18.83 28.53
C VAL A 80 8.50 20.23 28.98
N SER A 81 7.53 21.14 28.93
CA SER A 81 7.61 22.48 29.46
C SER A 81 6.31 22.84 30.19
N GLU A 82 6.22 24.04 30.76
CA GLU A 82 4.98 24.53 31.39
C GLU A 82 3.83 24.80 30.42
N THR A 83 4.14 25.08 29.15
CA THR A 83 3.15 25.50 28.12
C THR A 83 2.95 24.52 27.00
N ALA A 84 3.84 23.54 26.84
CA ALA A 84 3.71 22.52 25.80
C ALA A 84 4.43 21.21 26.16
N ILE A 85 3.91 20.11 25.65
CA ILE A 85 4.51 18.78 25.74
C ILE A 85 4.56 18.20 24.33
N PHE A 86 5.76 17.91 23.87
CA PHE A 86 6.00 17.21 22.61
C PHE A 86 6.32 15.74 22.89
N GLN A 87 5.70 14.86 22.17
CA GLN A 87 6.00 13.42 22.16
C GLN A 87 6.32 13.01 20.72
N ALA A 88 7.48 12.49 20.51
CA ALA A 88 7.89 12.02 19.18
C ALA A 88 8.27 10.54 19.24
N ASP A 89 7.55 9.73 18.48
CA ASP A 89 7.94 8.35 18.16
C ASP A 89 8.82 8.39 16.91
N LEU A 90 10.03 7.91 17.06
CA LEU A 90 11.01 7.79 15.99
C LEU A 90 11.09 6.31 15.60
N ILE A 91 10.24 5.91 14.66
CA ILE A 91 10.31 4.55 14.14
C ILE A 91 11.45 4.52 13.11
N SER A 92 12.65 4.17 13.55
CA SER A 92 13.76 3.88 12.66
C SER A 92 13.57 2.50 12.05
N TYR A 93 13.52 2.42 10.71
CA TYR A 93 13.57 1.13 10.02
C TYR A 93 15.01 0.61 10.05
N LYS A 94 15.16 -0.68 10.47
CA LYS A 94 16.46 -1.35 10.58
C LYS A 94 17.24 -1.31 9.27
N TYR A 95 18.52 -1.12 9.44
CA TYR A 95 19.56 -1.21 8.41
C TYR A 95 19.71 -2.66 7.92
N ASP A 96 19.79 -2.88 6.61
CA ASP A 96 20.41 -4.07 6.06
C ASP A 96 21.90 -3.77 5.89
N ASN A 97 22.74 -4.56 6.52
CA ASN A 97 24.17 -4.62 6.21
C ASN A 97 24.30 -5.45 4.93
N ASP A 98 24.91 -4.89 3.89
CA ASP A 98 25.37 -5.70 2.78
C ASP A 98 26.59 -6.55 3.19
N GLU A 99 26.94 -7.54 2.38
CA GLU A 99 28.05 -8.46 2.66
C GLU A 99 29.45 -7.77 2.75
N GLU A 100 29.55 -6.48 2.48
CA GLU A 100 30.76 -5.67 2.53
C GLU A 100 30.86 -4.76 3.77
N GLY A 101 29.84 -4.77 4.65
CA GLY A 101 29.88 -4.03 5.92
C GLY A 101 29.59 -2.52 5.80
N ASP A 102 29.17 -2.06 4.68
CA ASP A 102 28.77 -0.66 4.47
C ASP A 102 27.31 -0.45 4.90
N THR A 103 27.12 0.44 5.86
CA THR A 103 25.82 0.76 6.43
C THR A 103 25.11 1.76 5.52
N HIS A 104 24.35 1.30 4.54
CA HIS A 104 23.49 2.16 3.76
C HIS A 104 22.26 2.53 4.57
N ILE A 105 22.14 3.82 4.90
CA ILE A 105 20.93 4.42 5.47
C ILE A 105 19.83 4.30 4.41
N LYS A 106 19.02 3.25 4.44
CA LYS A 106 17.72 3.23 3.75
C LYS A 106 16.82 4.22 4.50
N SER A 107 16.92 5.47 4.10
CA SER A 107 16.25 6.62 4.66
C SER A 107 14.74 6.50 4.56
N GLY A 108 14.09 6.34 5.67
CA GLY A 108 12.65 6.30 5.77
C GLY A 108 12.21 6.24 7.21
N SER A 109 12.59 7.23 8.03
CA SER A 109 12.04 7.35 9.37
C SER A 109 10.60 7.84 9.28
N GLU A 110 9.65 7.06 9.78
CA GLU A 110 8.31 7.56 10.05
C GLU A 110 8.35 8.29 11.37
N ILE A 111 8.00 9.56 11.35
CA ILE A 111 7.92 10.39 12.55
C ILE A 111 6.45 10.57 12.91
N SER A 112 6.10 10.19 14.13
CA SER A 112 4.84 10.53 14.76
C SER A 112 5.11 11.53 15.86
N VAL A 113 4.61 12.75 15.71
CA VAL A 113 4.74 13.81 16.74
C VAL A 113 3.37 14.13 17.27
N THR A 114 3.20 14.00 18.58
CA THR A 114 2.01 14.48 19.30
C THR A 114 2.42 15.68 20.16
N LEU A 115 1.69 16.78 20.00
CA LEU A 115 1.89 18.01 20.73
C LEU A 115 0.65 18.31 21.58
N PHE A 116 0.84 18.52 22.87
CA PHE A 116 -0.13 19.17 23.76
C PHE A 116 0.34 20.60 24.01
N TYR A 117 -0.52 21.58 23.81
CA TYR A 117 -0.12 22.98 23.86
C TYR A 117 -1.23 23.89 24.41
N VAL A 118 -0.80 25.01 24.92
CA VAL A 118 -1.67 26.11 25.40
C VAL A 118 -1.74 27.21 24.34
N GLU A 119 -0.61 27.50 23.68
CA GLU A 119 -0.49 28.59 22.71
C GLU A 119 -0.52 28.05 21.27
N GLU A 120 -1.47 28.53 20.46
CA GLU A 120 -1.65 28.14 19.07
C GLU A 120 -0.39 28.37 18.21
N GLN A 121 0.39 29.40 18.54
CA GLN A 121 1.64 29.72 17.84
C GLN A 121 2.67 28.58 17.89
N VAL A 122 2.70 27.79 18.97
CA VAL A 122 3.61 26.63 19.10
C VAL A 122 3.25 25.55 18.09
N LYS A 123 1.94 25.27 17.97
CA LYS A 123 1.43 24.32 16.97
C LYS A 123 1.76 24.78 15.55
N ASP A 124 1.49 26.04 15.22
CA ASP A 124 1.69 26.58 13.87
C ASP A 124 3.17 26.56 13.47
N LYS A 125 4.07 26.89 14.37
CA LYS A 125 5.52 26.82 14.13
C LYS A 125 5.96 25.37 13.91
N LEU A 126 5.50 24.42 14.74
CA LEU A 126 5.82 23.01 14.57
C LEU A 126 5.26 22.46 13.25
N HIS A 127 4.00 22.79 12.92
CA HIS A 127 3.37 22.36 11.67
C HIS A 127 4.14 22.86 10.45
N ASN A 128 4.51 24.15 10.42
CA ASN A 128 5.26 24.75 9.33
C ASN A 128 6.65 24.13 9.19
N TYR A 129 7.34 23.93 10.30
CA TYR A 129 8.64 23.27 10.31
C TYR A 129 8.57 21.84 9.76
N LEU A 130 7.68 21.00 10.28
CA LEU A 130 7.54 19.61 9.79
C LEU A 130 7.05 19.55 8.34
N SER A 131 6.23 20.51 7.90
CA SER A 131 5.73 20.59 6.53
C SER A 131 6.77 21.11 5.52
N SER A 132 7.85 21.73 5.98
CA SER A 132 8.95 22.20 5.12
C SER A 132 9.83 21.04 4.62
N PHE A 133 9.79 19.89 5.30
CA PHE A 133 10.53 18.71 4.86
C PHE A 133 9.82 17.98 3.74
N SER A 134 10.58 17.55 2.75
CA SER A 134 10.08 16.71 1.68
C SER A 134 9.60 15.38 2.24
N ILE A 135 8.40 14.96 1.85
CA ILE A 135 7.90 13.62 2.20
C ILE A 135 8.79 12.62 1.50
N ILE A 136 9.49 11.79 2.25
CA ILE A 136 10.19 10.65 1.70
C ILE A 136 9.14 9.61 1.36
N LYS A 137 8.96 9.31 0.07
CA LYS A 137 8.25 8.09 -0.32
C LYS A 137 9.08 6.93 0.22
N ALA A 138 8.50 6.12 1.10
CA ALA A 138 9.18 4.92 1.59
C ALA A 138 9.75 4.15 0.40
N SER A 139 10.98 3.66 0.53
CA SER A 139 11.60 2.82 -0.51
C SER A 139 10.81 1.52 -0.69
N GLU A 140 10.09 1.09 0.32
CA GLU A 140 9.28 -0.12 0.35
C GLU A 140 7.80 0.17 0.47
N VAL A 141 7.00 -0.74 -0.07
CA VAL A 141 5.54 -0.76 0.01
C VAL A 141 5.11 -1.96 0.83
N PRO A 142 4.39 -1.77 1.96
CA PRO A 142 3.87 -2.89 2.72
C PRO A 142 2.66 -3.50 2.01
N ILE A 143 2.65 -4.83 1.88
CA ILE A 143 1.50 -5.61 1.42
C ILE A 143 1.04 -6.52 2.54
N GLN A 144 -0.25 -6.52 2.79
CA GLN A 144 -0.91 -7.50 3.65
C GLN A 144 -1.27 -8.72 2.82
N PHE A 145 -0.83 -9.90 3.24
CA PHE A 145 -1.27 -11.16 2.66
C PHE A 145 -2.32 -11.79 3.54
N ALA A 146 -3.45 -12.14 2.95
CA ALA A 146 -4.49 -12.92 3.58
C ALA A 146 -4.38 -14.37 3.09
N PHE A 147 -4.22 -15.31 4.02
CA PHE A 147 -4.15 -16.73 3.74
C PHE A 147 -5.41 -17.43 4.24
N TYR A 148 -5.94 -18.33 3.44
CA TYR A 148 -7.04 -19.17 3.87
C TYR A 148 -6.50 -20.33 4.71
N SER A 149 -7.04 -20.50 5.93
CA SER A 149 -6.71 -21.59 6.83
C SER A 149 -7.99 -22.27 7.36
N HIS A 150 -7.86 -23.41 8.00
CA HIS A 150 -9.00 -24.13 8.56
C HIS A 150 -9.79 -23.30 9.59
N ASP A 151 -9.11 -22.40 10.28
CA ASP A 151 -9.68 -21.51 11.31
C ASP A 151 -10.11 -20.15 10.75
N GLY A 152 -10.18 -20.03 9.42
CA GLY A 152 -10.52 -18.79 8.72
C GLY A 152 -9.31 -18.00 8.21
N PRO A 153 -9.49 -16.74 7.77
CA PRO A 153 -8.42 -15.94 7.21
C PRO A 153 -7.32 -15.60 8.21
N SER A 154 -6.08 -15.91 7.88
CA SER A 154 -4.88 -15.50 8.60
C SER A 154 -4.11 -14.44 7.80
N PHE A 155 -3.32 -13.60 8.48
CA PHE A 155 -2.73 -12.41 7.84
C PHE A 155 -1.24 -12.29 8.16
N LYS A 156 -0.45 -11.94 7.12
CA LYS A 156 0.99 -11.66 7.25
C LYS A 156 1.36 -10.42 6.43
N ILE A 157 2.25 -9.59 6.96
CA ILE A 157 2.80 -8.43 6.24
C ILE A 157 4.09 -8.83 5.56
N ARG A 158 4.29 -8.37 4.31
CA ARG A 158 5.56 -8.37 3.60
C ARG A 158 5.76 -7.00 2.98
N LYS A 159 7.00 -6.62 2.79
CA LYS A 159 7.38 -5.38 2.11
C LYS A 159 8.07 -5.74 0.80
N PHE A 160 7.94 -4.87 -0.18
CA PHE A 160 8.66 -4.97 -1.45
C PHE A 160 9.15 -3.58 -1.86
N ASP A 161 10.25 -3.55 -2.62
CA ASP A 161 10.80 -2.31 -3.12
C ASP A 161 9.77 -1.58 -4.00
N ARG A 162 9.66 -0.28 -3.77
CA ARG A 162 8.78 0.58 -4.56
C ARG A 162 9.17 0.51 -6.03
N LEU A 163 8.18 0.30 -6.88
CA LEU A 163 8.34 0.18 -8.33
C LEU A 163 7.54 1.31 -9.03
N PRO A 164 8.09 2.52 -9.16
CA PRO A 164 7.39 3.60 -9.84
C PRO A 164 7.05 3.23 -11.29
N PHE A 165 5.85 3.60 -11.77
CA PHE A 165 5.44 3.30 -13.14
C PHE A 165 6.38 3.89 -14.19
N GLN A 166 6.94 5.05 -13.91
CA GLN A 166 7.91 5.69 -14.81
C GLN A 166 9.12 4.81 -15.13
N SER A 167 9.55 3.94 -14.20
CA SER A 167 10.69 3.03 -14.42
C SER A 167 10.36 1.79 -15.28
N ILE A 168 9.08 1.48 -15.44
CA ILE A 168 8.63 0.29 -16.18
C ILE A 168 7.67 0.61 -17.33
N LYS A 169 7.35 1.86 -17.57
CA LYS A 169 6.34 2.26 -18.57
C LYS A 169 6.66 1.76 -19.97
N GLU A 170 7.94 1.72 -20.33
CA GLU A 170 8.41 1.24 -21.65
C GLU A 170 8.18 -0.26 -21.85
N ASN A 171 7.91 -1.00 -20.79
CA ASN A 171 7.52 -2.41 -20.85
C ASN A 171 6.09 -2.64 -21.40
N TYR A 172 5.33 -1.58 -21.58
CA TYR A 172 3.92 -1.66 -21.92
C TYR A 172 3.57 -0.82 -23.13
N MET A 173 2.64 -1.34 -23.95
CA MET A 173 2.08 -0.60 -25.08
C MET A 173 1.49 0.75 -24.66
N PRO A 174 1.51 1.79 -25.51
CA PRO A 174 1.00 3.12 -25.20
C PRO A 174 -0.44 3.15 -24.68
N SER A 175 -1.29 2.22 -25.15
CA SER A 175 -2.66 2.06 -24.67
C SER A 175 -2.73 1.71 -23.18
N VAL A 176 -1.85 0.82 -22.71
CA VAL A 176 -1.74 0.43 -21.30
C VAL A 176 -1.19 1.59 -20.47
N GLN A 177 -0.18 2.31 -20.98
CA GLN A 177 0.41 3.47 -20.30
C GLN A 177 -0.64 4.54 -20.00
N LYS A 178 -1.48 4.87 -21.00
CA LYS A 178 -2.58 5.82 -20.87
C LYS A 178 -3.63 5.34 -19.86
N SER A 179 -4.03 4.07 -19.96
CA SER A 179 -5.03 3.46 -19.07
C SER A 179 -4.56 3.41 -17.62
N PHE A 180 -3.26 3.18 -17.39
CA PHE A 180 -2.68 3.12 -16.06
C PHE A 180 -2.73 4.47 -15.34
N SER A 181 -2.39 5.55 -16.02
CA SER A 181 -2.45 6.90 -15.44
C SER A 181 -3.89 7.29 -15.06
N SER A 182 -4.87 6.90 -15.90
CA SER A 182 -6.29 7.11 -15.61
C SER A 182 -6.76 6.23 -14.44
N LEU A 183 -6.25 4.99 -14.34
CA LEU A 183 -6.60 4.05 -13.26
C LEU A 183 -6.21 4.58 -11.88
N ILE A 184 -5.00 5.13 -11.73
CA ILE A 184 -4.55 5.71 -10.45
C ILE A 184 -5.55 6.76 -9.97
N LYS A 185 -5.92 7.70 -10.86
CA LYS A 185 -6.89 8.74 -10.54
C LYS A 185 -8.24 8.15 -10.15
N THR A 186 -8.73 7.18 -10.92
CA THR A 186 -10.02 6.51 -10.65
C THR A 186 -10.01 5.82 -9.29
N ILE A 187 -8.93 5.14 -8.91
CA ILE A 187 -8.80 4.47 -7.62
C ILE A 187 -8.78 5.48 -6.46
N ASP A 188 -8.07 6.59 -6.62
CA ASP A 188 -7.97 7.61 -5.57
C ASP A 188 -9.31 8.36 -5.35
N GLU A 189 -10.13 8.50 -6.40
CA GLU A 189 -11.42 9.20 -6.37
C GLU A 189 -12.61 8.27 -6.03
N SER A 190 -12.46 6.94 -6.17
CA SER A 190 -13.55 5.99 -5.93
C SER A 190 -13.51 5.44 -4.51
N SER A 191 -14.68 5.16 -3.93
CA SER A 191 -14.79 4.48 -2.64
C SER A 191 -14.71 2.96 -2.77
N HIS A 192 -15.45 2.37 -3.70
CA HIS A 192 -15.54 0.92 -3.91
C HIS A 192 -15.68 0.59 -5.40
N GLY A 193 -15.53 -0.68 -5.73
CA GLY A 193 -15.75 -1.19 -7.08
C GLY A 193 -14.73 -2.25 -7.51
N VAL A 194 -14.76 -2.60 -8.79
CA VAL A 194 -13.90 -3.63 -9.39
C VAL A 194 -13.03 -3.04 -10.49
N VAL A 195 -11.77 -3.42 -10.50
CA VAL A 195 -10.82 -3.18 -11.59
C VAL A 195 -10.48 -4.52 -12.23
N LEU A 196 -10.67 -4.63 -13.53
CA LEU A 196 -10.41 -5.84 -14.30
C LEU A 196 -9.12 -5.67 -15.12
N LEU A 197 -8.20 -6.59 -14.94
CA LEU A 197 -6.90 -6.61 -15.63
C LEU A 197 -6.74 -7.92 -16.40
N SER A 198 -6.90 -7.88 -17.71
CA SER A 198 -6.80 -9.06 -18.60
C SER A 198 -5.53 -9.05 -19.44
N GLY A 199 -5.17 -10.20 -19.97
CA GLY A 199 -4.09 -10.36 -20.93
C GLY A 199 -3.41 -11.71 -20.85
N PRO A 200 -2.69 -12.14 -21.89
CA PRO A 200 -1.96 -13.42 -21.90
C PRO A 200 -1.01 -13.60 -20.73
N VAL A 201 -0.67 -14.83 -20.40
CA VAL A 201 0.37 -15.14 -19.40
C VAL A 201 1.70 -14.53 -19.86
N GLY A 202 2.46 -13.96 -18.92
CA GLY A 202 3.77 -13.38 -19.23
C GLY A 202 3.76 -11.95 -19.76
N THR A 203 2.59 -11.30 -19.90
CA THR A 203 2.50 -9.89 -20.35
C THR A 203 2.79 -8.86 -19.26
N GLY A 204 3.08 -9.29 -18.02
CA GLY A 204 3.49 -8.39 -16.94
C GLY A 204 2.36 -7.85 -16.07
N LYS A 205 1.17 -8.48 -16.02
CA LYS A 205 0.03 -8.04 -15.19
C LYS A 205 0.37 -7.86 -13.72
N SER A 206 1.00 -8.84 -13.07
CA SER A 206 1.41 -8.75 -11.66
C SER A 206 2.46 -7.66 -11.44
N PHE A 207 3.33 -7.43 -12.44
CA PHE A 207 4.32 -6.36 -12.38
C PHE A 207 3.66 -4.97 -12.47
N LEU A 208 2.61 -4.86 -13.29
CA LEU A 208 1.79 -3.66 -13.39
C LEU A 208 1.02 -3.38 -12.09
N ILE A 209 0.48 -4.41 -11.43
CA ILE A 209 -0.15 -4.29 -10.11
C ILE A 209 0.87 -3.81 -9.07
N ARG A 210 2.06 -4.40 -9.03
CA ARG A 210 3.13 -3.99 -8.11
C ARG A 210 3.48 -2.52 -8.28
N SER A 211 3.53 -2.03 -9.51
CA SER A 211 3.72 -0.61 -9.81
C SER A 211 2.51 0.23 -9.33
N LEU A 212 1.29 -0.23 -9.57
CA LEU A 212 0.08 0.44 -9.10
C LEU A 212 0.09 0.62 -7.57
N LEU A 213 0.45 -0.43 -6.82
CA LEU A 213 0.57 -0.38 -5.36
C LEU A 213 1.65 0.60 -4.88
N SER A 214 2.61 0.94 -5.73
CA SER A 214 3.64 1.93 -5.45
C SER A 214 3.16 3.37 -5.64
N GLU A 215 2.08 3.59 -6.39
CA GLU A 215 1.58 4.92 -6.75
C GLU A 215 0.33 5.33 -5.95
N VAL A 216 -0.55 4.37 -5.63
CA VAL A 216 -1.81 4.64 -4.92
C VAL A 216 -1.61 4.78 -3.41
N LYS A 217 -2.54 5.50 -2.76
CA LYS A 217 -2.49 5.75 -1.31
C LYS A 217 -3.16 4.65 -0.47
N ARG A 218 -3.90 3.74 -1.10
CA ARG A 218 -4.65 2.68 -0.40
C ARG A 218 -3.72 1.56 0.07
N LYS A 219 -4.04 0.95 1.21
CA LYS A 219 -3.36 -0.27 1.66
C LYS A 219 -3.67 -1.43 0.73
N ALA A 220 -2.68 -2.26 0.46
CA ALA A 220 -2.84 -3.44 -0.38
C ALA A 220 -3.06 -4.71 0.46
N VAL A 221 -4.03 -5.51 0.04
CA VAL A 221 -4.29 -6.85 0.60
C VAL A 221 -4.33 -7.86 -0.55
N VAL A 222 -3.38 -8.79 -0.57
CA VAL A 222 -3.34 -9.91 -1.54
C VAL A 222 -3.93 -11.14 -0.87
N VAL A 223 -4.95 -11.74 -1.45
CA VAL A 223 -5.56 -12.98 -0.94
C VAL A 223 -4.99 -14.20 -1.64
N THR A 224 -4.62 -15.24 -0.86
CA THR A 224 -3.93 -16.44 -1.35
C THR A 224 -4.38 -17.70 -0.62
N PRO A 225 -4.88 -18.73 -1.31
CA PRO A 225 -5.29 -18.72 -2.71
C PRO A 225 -6.61 -17.94 -2.91
N PRO A 226 -6.74 -17.12 -3.94
CA PRO A 226 -7.92 -16.28 -4.12
C PRO A 226 -9.21 -17.08 -4.34
N THR A 227 -9.10 -18.27 -4.91
CA THR A 227 -10.23 -19.18 -5.15
C THR A 227 -10.95 -19.56 -3.85
N SER A 228 -10.23 -19.87 -2.78
CA SER A 228 -10.82 -20.20 -1.48
C SER A 228 -11.62 -19.05 -0.90
N PHE A 229 -11.15 -17.81 -1.05
CA PHE A 229 -11.85 -16.60 -0.58
C PHE A 229 -13.10 -16.29 -1.39
N LEU A 230 -13.14 -16.65 -2.65
CA LEU A 230 -14.31 -16.45 -3.51
C LEU A 230 -15.39 -17.51 -3.29
N VAL A 231 -15.01 -18.76 -3.03
CA VAL A 231 -15.96 -19.87 -2.84
C VAL A 231 -16.55 -19.86 -1.45
N ASP A 232 -15.76 -19.55 -0.43
CA ASP A 232 -16.21 -19.54 0.95
C ASP A 232 -17.07 -18.32 1.24
N VAL A 233 -18.29 -18.58 1.73
CA VAL A 233 -19.27 -17.52 2.01
C VAL A 233 -18.77 -16.68 3.19
N GLY A 234 -18.49 -15.42 2.94
CA GLY A 234 -18.10 -14.47 3.97
C GLY A 234 -16.60 -14.23 4.11
N SER A 235 -15.72 -15.13 3.68
CA SER A 235 -14.26 -14.96 3.83
C SER A 235 -13.73 -13.70 3.17
N LEU A 236 -14.19 -13.38 1.96
CA LEU A 236 -13.82 -12.13 1.29
C LEU A 236 -14.35 -10.91 2.05
N SER A 237 -15.58 -10.99 2.57
CA SER A 237 -16.17 -9.92 3.39
C SER A 237 -15.39 -9.69 4.69
N VAL A 238 -14.88 -10.74 5.33
CA VAL A 238 -14.02 -10.63 6.52
C VAL A 238 -12.73 -9.88 6.19
N VAL A 239 -12.09 -10.18 5.07
CA VAL A 239 -10.88 -9.46 4.62
C VAL A 239 -11.18 -7.99 4.41
N CYS A 240 -12.24 -7.67 3.66
CA CYS A 240 -12.60 -6.29 3.34
C CYS A 240 -13.02 -5.49 4.58
N THR A 241 -13.73 -6.12 5.52
CA THR A 241 -14.11 -5.48 6.79
C THR A 241 -12.91 -5.24 7.70
N LYS A 242 -11.95 -6.17 7.73
CA LYS A 242 -10.72 -6.02 8.53
C LYS A 242 -9.80 -4.93 7.98
N TYR A 243 -9.80 -4.74 6.66
CA TYR A 243 -8.96 -3.75 5.97
C TYR A 243 -9.82 -2.80 5.12
N PRO A 244 -10.62 -1.93 5.76
CA PRO A 244 -11.41 -0.95 5.01
C PRO A 244 -10.48 0.02 4.28
N LYS A 245 -11.00 0.64 3.21
CA LYS A 245 -10.24 1.56 2.34
C LYS A 245 -9.00 0.95 1.70
N SER A 246 -9.04 -0.37 1.47
CA SER A 246 -7.92 -1.11 0.85
C SER A 246 -8.14 -1.39 -0.63
N LEU A 247 -7.06 -1.84 -1.28
CA LEU A 247 -7.08 -2.56 -2.55
C LEU A 247 -6.93 -4.04 -2.26
N VAL A 248 -7.95 -4.83 -2.56
CA VAL A 248 -7.89 -6.30 -2.45
C VAL A 248 -7.56 -6.88 -3.81
N ILE A 249 -6.51 -7.69 -3.89
CA ILE A 249 -5.99 -8.25 -5.12
C ILE A 249 -6.32 -9.74 -5.19
N LEU A 250 -6.97 -10.12 -6.30
CA LEU A 250 -7.35 -11.48 -6.66
C LEU A 250 -6.65 -11.84 -7.98
N GLU A 251 -5.55 -12.58 -7.91
CA GLU A 251 -4.81 -12.97 -9.11
C GLU A 251 -5.33 -14.29 -9.69
N ASP A 252 -5.40 -14.37 -11.04
CA ASP A 252 -5.72 -15.55 -11.82
C ASP A 252 -7.07 -16.25 -11.51
N VAL A 253 -8.10 -15.46 -11.21
CA VAL A 253 -9.44 -15.96 -10.89
C VAL A 253 -10.42 -15.94 -12.06
N GLY A 254 -9.98 -15.61 -13.25
CA GLY A 254 -10.85 -15.43 -14.41
C GLY A 254 -11.70 -16.65 -14.77
N GLU A 255 -11.19 -17.86 -14.57
CA GLU A 255 -11.93 -19.09 -14.81
C GLU A 255 -13.17 -19.25 -13.94
N MET A 256 -13.12 -18.75 -12.69
CA MET A 256 -14.24 -18.83 -11.75
C MET A 256 -15.31 -17.76 -12.01
N LEU A 257 -14.93 -16.67 -12.68
CA LEU A 257 -15.80 -15.52 -12.98
C LEU A 257 -16.27 -15.49 -14.44
N ALA A 258 -15.92 -16.53 -15.22
CA ALA A 258 -16.28 -16.65 -16.63
C ALA A 258 -17.75 -17.02 -16.83
N ILE A 259 -18.32 -16.62 -17.98
CA ILE A 259 -19.68 -16.95 -18.35
C ILE A 259 -19.81 -18.46 -18.65
N GLY A 260 -20.86 -19.07 -18.13
CA GLY A 260 -21.30 -20.42 -18.55
C GLY A 260 -20.63 -21.61 -17.87
N ARG A 261 -19.92 -21.45 -16.77
CA ARG A 261 -19.38 -22.57 -15.98
C ARG A 261 -20.28 -23.04 -14.86
N MET A 262 -20.13 -24.29 -14.47
CA MET A 262 -21.01 -25.06 -13.56
C MET A 262 -21.22 -24.43 -12.17
N SER A 263 -22.20 -24.91 -11.46
CA SER A 263 -22.82 -24.40 -10.22
C SER A 263 -21.91 -23.96 -9.06
N THR A 264 -20.63 -24.30 -9.05
CA THR A 264 -19.64 -23.81 -8.07
C THR A 264 -19.27 -22.32 -8.29
N ASP A 265 -19.42 -21.82 -9.49
CA ASP A 265 -18.97 -20.48 -9.91
C ASP A 265 -20.02 -19.40 -9.61
N VAL A 266 -21.28 -19.78 -9.40
CA VAL A 266 -22.37 -18.85 -9.02
C VAL A 266 -22.04 -18.21 -7.67
N ASN A 267 -21.49 -18.96 -6.74
CA ASN A 267 -21.12 -18.48 -5.42
C ASN A 267 -19.96 -17.46 -5.49
N ALA A 268 -18.95 -17.71 -6.31
CA ALA A 268 -17.81 -16.82 -6.47
C ALA A 268 -18.23 -15.44 -7.00
N THR A 269 -19.04 -15.41 -8.05
CA THR A 269 -19.61 -14.17 -8.59
C THR A 269 -20.50 -13.47 -7.56
N SER A 270 -21.36 -14.20 -6.87
CA SER A 270 -22.25 -13.63 -5.85
C SER A 270 -21.49 -13.06 -4.66
N ASN A 271 -20.48 -13.76 -4.16
CA ASN A 271 -19.64 -13.29 -3.06
C ASN A 271 -18.85 -12.02 -3.45
N LEU A 272 -18.32 -11.97 -4.66
CA LEU A 272 -17.67 -10.77 -5.19
C LEU A 272 -18.66 -9.59 -5.28
N LEU A 273 -19.87 -9.82 -5.81
CA LEU A 273 -20.89 -8.79 -5.96
C LEU A 273 -21.38 -8.26 -4.60
N ASN A 274 -21.51 -9.12 -3.60
CA ASN A 274 -21.92 -8.72 -2.25
C ASN A 274 -20.93 -7.73 -1.61
N VAL A 275 -19.65 -7.85 -1.91
CA VAL A 275 -18.60 -6.97 -1.37
C VAL A 275 -18.47 -5.68 -2.18
N THR A 276 -18.71 -5.74 -3.48
CA THR A 276 -18.48 -4.60 -4.40
C THR A 276 -19.71 -3.76 -4.70
N ASP A 277 -20.89 -4.26 -4.34
CA ASP A 277 -22.17 -3.61 -4.58
C ASP A 277 -23.11 -3.78 -3.38
N GLY A 278 -24.05 -2.87 -3.21
CA GLY A 278 -25.00 -2.90 -2.11
C GLY A 278 -24.50 -2.21 -0.83
N LEU A 279 -25.23 -2.38 0.27
CA LEU A 279 -24.97 -1.68 1.53
C LEU A 279 -23.62 -2.03 2.17
N LEU A 280 -23.11 -3.25 1.96
CA LEU A 280 -21.83 -3.70 2.49
C LEU A 280 -20.65 -2.93 1.86
N SER A 281 -20.75 -2.55 0.59
CA SER A 281 -19.68 -1.79 -0.07
C SER A 281 -19.43 -0.43 0.58
N LEU A 282 -20.49 0.20 1.12
CA LEU A 282 -20.40 1.47 1.84
C LEU A 282 -19.63 1.35 3.17
N LEU A 283 -19.73 0.18 3.81
CA LEU A 283 -18.99 -0.09 5.05
C LEU A 283 -17.51 -0.38 4.80
N MET A 284 -17.23 -1.09 3.71
CA MET A 284 -15.89 -1.62 3.44
C MET A 284 -14.98 -0.62 2.72
N ASP A 285 -15.57 0.26 1.86
CA ASP A 285 -14.82 1.24 1.06
C ASP A 285 -13.61 0.60 0.34
N THR A 286 -13.84 -0.61 -0.25
CA THR A 286 -12.79 -1.46 -0.81
C THR A 286 -12.89 -1.55 -2.32
N ILE A 287 -11.76 -1.45 -3.01
CA ILE A 287 -11.64 -1.70 -4.45
C ILE A 287 -10.99 -3.06 -4.65
N ILE A 288 -11.60 -3.90 -5.50
CA ILE A 288 -11.08 -5.24 -5.81
C ILE A 288 -10.43 -5.21 -7.19
N ILE A 289 -9.16 -5.61 -7.25
CA ILE A 289 -8.42 -5.79 -8.50
C ILE A 289 -8.42 -7.27 -8.85
N ILE A 290 -8.87 -7.59 -10.03
CA ILE A 290 -8.98 -8.97 -10.52
C ILE A 290 -8.10 -9.13 -11.74
N THR A 291 -7.23 -10.15 -11.73
CA THR A 291 -6.46 -10.52 -12.93
C THR A 291 -6.96 -11.83 -13.53
N PHE A 292 -6.86 -11.92 -14.85
CA PHE A 292 -7.18 -13.14 -15.61
C PHE A 292 -6.46 -13.20 -16.94
N ASN A 293 -6.37 -14.42 -17.49
CA ASN A 293 -5.59 -14.71 -18.71
C ASN A 293 -6.45 -14.83 -19.96
N HIS A 294 -7.76 -14.65 -19.84
CA HIS A 294 -8.75 -14.78 -20.92
C HIS A 294 -9.18 -13.40 -21.46
N SER A 295 -10.05 -13.45 -22.48
CA SER A 295 -10.68 -12.24 -23.02
C SER A 295 -11.59 -11.57 -21.98
N MET A 296 -11.68 -10.26 -22.04
CA MET A 296 -12.62 -9.46 -21.22
C MET A 296 -14.07 -9.84 -21.49
N SER A 297 -14.39 -10.34 -22.71
CA SER A 297 -15.73 -10.82 -23.11
C SER A 297 -16.17 -12.09 -22.39
N ASP A 298 -15.23 -12.82 -21.78
CA ASP A 298 -15.54 -14.09 -21.12
C ASP A 298 -15.96 -13.91 -19.67
N ILE A 299 -15.86 -12.69 -19.12
CA ILE A 299 -16.22 -12.37 -17.75
C ILE A 299 -17.72 -12.08 -17.64
N ASN A 300 -18.33 -12.54 -16.54
CA ASN A 300 -19.75 -12.35 -16.26
C ASN A 300 -20.15 -10.86 -16.30
N ASP A 301 -21.18 -10.55 -17.09
CA ASP A 301 -21.69 -9.19 -17.29
C ASP A 301 -22.08 -8.48 -15.99
N ALA A 302 -22.50 -9.22 -14.96
CA ALA A 302 -22.82 -8.65 -13.66
C ALA A 302 -21.63 -7.91 -13.01
N ILE A 303 -20.39 -8.38 -13.26
CA ILE A 303 -19.15 -7.77 -12.74
C ILE A 303 -18.78 -6.55 -13.60
N THR A 304 -19.03 -6.62 -14.89
CA THR A 304 -18.58 -5.60 -15.85
C THR A 304 -19.52 -4.41 -16.01
N ARG A 305 -20.64 -4.40 -15.30
CA ARG A 305 -21.67 -3.33 -15.40
C ARG A 305 -21.13 -1.96 -14.96
N PRO A 306 -21.56 -0.88 -15.65
CA PRO A 306 -21.31 0.48 -15.19
C PRO A 306 -21.77 0.69 -13.74
N GLY A 307 -20.99 1.42 -12.96
CA GLY A 307 -21.25 1.66 -11.54
C GLY A 307 -20.56 0.65 -10.60
N ARG A 308 -20.23 -0.57 -11.10
CA ARG A 308 -19.46 -1.58 -10.37
C ARG A 308 -18.02 -1.67 -10.88
N CYS A 309 -17.88 -1.76 -12.21
CA CYS A 309 -16.59 -1.84 -12.86
C CYS A 309 -16.02 -0.43 -13.06
N LEU A 310 -14.95 -0.12 -12.32
CA LEU A 310 -14.25 1.16 -12.37
C LEU A 310 -13.35 1.28 -13.60
N ALA A 311 -12.67 0.18 -13.95
CA ALA A 311 -11.78 0.16 -15.09
C ALA A 311 -11.62 -1.25 -15.67
N LYS A 312 -11.40 -1.32 -16.98
CA LYS A 312 -11.06 -2.52 -17.73
C LYS A 312 -9.75 -2.25 -18.48
N ILE A 313 -8.70 -2.99 -18.15
CA ILE A 313 -7.39 -2.83 -18.78
C ILE A 313 -6.99 -4.17 -19.38
N THR A 314 -6.67 -4.15 -20.67
CA THR A 314 -6.07 -5.30 -21.36
C THR A 314 -4.58 -5.04 -21.55
N VAL A 315 -3.73 -5.94 -21.05
CA VAL A 315 -2.28 -5.92 -21.23
C VAL A 315 -1.94 -6.89 -22.36
N PRO A 316 -1.78 -6.39 -23.58
CA PRO A 316 -1.50 -7.23 -24.74
C PRO A 316 -0.04 -7.69 -24.76
N GLU A 317 0.25 -8.63 -25.64
CA GLU A 317 1.62 -8.88 -26.08
C GLU A 317 2.18 -7.61 -26.76
N LEU A 318 3.49 -7.44 -26.69
CA LEU A 318 4.22 -6.37 -27.39
C LEU A 318 4.29 -6.70 -28.88
N ASP A 319 4.09 -5.70 -29.72
CA ASP A 319 4.42 -5.85 -31.13
C ASP A 319 5.95 -5.86 -31.35
N HIS A 320 6.35 -6.22 -32.56
CA HIS A 320 7.75 -6.30 -32.94
C HIS A 320 8.51 -5.01 -32.67
N GLU A 321 7.93 -3.86 -33.03
CA GLU A 321 8.59 -2.57 -32.89
C GLU A 321 8.83 -2.22 -31.40
N HIS A 322 7.84 -2.47 -30.55
CA HIS A 322 7.94 -2.18 -29.12
C HIS A 322 8.90 -3.15 -28.40
N ALA A 323 8.83 -4.45 -28.76
CA ALA A 323 9.73 -5.45 -28.21
C ALA A 323 11.20 -5.18 -28.61
N SER A 324 11.46 -4.79 -29.87
CA SER A 324 12.81 -4.44 -30.35
C SER A 324 13.42 -3.24 -29.64
N LYS A 325 12.61 -2.28 -29.20
CA LYS A 325 13.10 -1.12 -28.41
C LYS A 325 13.62 -1.49 -27.03
N LEU A 326 13.20 -2.62 -26.49
CA LEU A 326 13.63 -3.13 -25.18
C LEU A 326 14.90 -3.99 -25.26
N LEU A 327 15.32 -4.33 -26.47
CA LEU A 327 16.46 -5.21 -26.78
C LEU A 327 17.53 -4.46 -27.56
N ASP A 328 18.79 -4.83 -27.38
CA ASP A 328 19.93 -4.24 -28.07
C ASP A 328 20.32 -5.03 -29.35
N PHE A 329 19.42 -5.90 -29.83
CA PHE A 329 19.62 -6.75 -31.01
C PHE A 329 18.30 -6.95 -31.76
N GLU A 330 18.41 -7.34 -33.04
CA GLU A 330 17.26 -7.62 -33.90
C GLU A 330 16.56 -8.92 -33.52
N ILE A 331 15.22 -8.91 -33.59
CA ILE A 331 14.35 -10.06 -33.34
C ILE A 331 13.45 -10.31 -34.55
N PRO A 332 12.93 -11.53 -34.75
CA PRO A 332 11.97 -11.82 -35.82
C PRO A 332 10.69 -10.98 -35.68
N ILE A 333 10.03 -10.75 -36.84
CA ILE A 333 8.73 -10.05 -36.83
C ILE A 333 7.70 -10.97 -36.15
N GLY A 334 7.03 -10.42 -35.09
CA GLY A 334 6.08 -11.20 -34.31
C GLY A 334 5.46 -10.39 -33.15
N LYS A 335 4.73 -11.12 -32.30
CA LYS A 335 4.23 -10.61 -31.02
C LYS A 335 4.96 -11.35 -29.91
N TYR A 336 5.27 -10.64 -28.85
CA TYR A 336 6.09 -11.14 -27.75
C TYR A 336 5.46 -10.81 -26.42
N THR A 337 5.44 -11.76 -25.51
CA THR A 337 5.14 -11.47 -24.12
C THR A 337 6.32 -10.72 -23.49
N LEU A 338 6.06 -9.93 -22.46
CA LEU A 338 7.11 -9.24 -21.73
C LEU A 338 8.13 -10.24 -21.14
N ALA A 339 7.67 -11.42 -20.70
CA ALA A 339 8.52 -12.49 -20.18
C ALA A 339 9.49 -13.00 -21.24
N GLU A 340 9.04 -13.22 -22.49
CA GLU A 340 9.90 -13.62 -23.60
C GLU A 340 10.95 -12.56 -23.93
N VAL A 341 10.57 -11.28 -23.91
CA VAL A 341 11.50 -10.17 -24.15
C VAL A 341 12.59 -10.11 -23.08
N TYR A 342 12.23 -10.24 -21.81
CA TYR A 342 13.22 -10.26 -20.74
C TYR A 342 14.11 -11.51 -20.77
N GLU A 343 13.57 -12.66 -21.17
CA GLU A 343 14.37 -13.86 -21.34
C GLU A 343 15.37 -13.70 -22.50
N MET A 344 14.95 -13.17 -23.65
CA MET A 344 15.86 -12.83 -24.76
C MET A 344 16.94 -11.83 -24.32
N LYS A 345 16.57 -10.82 -23.54
CA LYS A 345 17.50 -9.85 -23.00
C LYS A 345 18.54 -10.49 -22.08
N ARG A 346 18.12 -11.44 -21.24
CA ARG A 346 19.01 -12.20 -20.35
C ARG A 346 19.97 -13.10 -21.12
N LEU A 347 19.51 -13.74 -22.20
CA LEU A 347 20.30 -14.65 -23.02
C LEU A 347 21.24 -13.91 -23.99
N GLY A 348 20.90 -12.70 -24.42
CA GLY A 348 21.64 -11.91 -25.40
C GLY A 348 21.37 -12.33 -26.86
N PHE A 349 20.34 -13.16 -27.11
CA PHE A 349 19.95 -13.62 -28.45
C PHE A 349 18.44 -13.92 -28.53
N PRO A 350 17.85 -13.90 -29.74
CA PRO A 350 16.45 -14.22 -29.96
C PRO A 350 16.11 -15.66 -29.54
N LEU A 351 14.95 -15.87 -28.92
CA LEU A 351 14.40 -17.20 -28.70
C LEU A 351 13.91 -17.77 -30.04
N GLU A 352 14.16 -19.04 -30.29
CA GLU A 352 13.47 -19.77 -31.35
C GLU A 352 11.98 -19.88 -30.97
N ILE A 353 11.15 -19.04 -31.60
CA ILE A 353 9.70 -19.15 -31.43
C ILE A 353 9.24 -20.40 -32.18
N THR A 354 9.14 -21.52 -31.51
CA THR A 354 8.29 -22.59 -31.95
C THR A 354 6.88 -22.05 -32.05
N LYS A 355 6.36 -21.88 -33.29
CA LYS A 355 4.98 -21.40 -33.52
C LYS A 355 4.07 -22.18 -32.60
N ARG A 356 3.46 -21.51 -31.64
CA ARG A 356 2.40 -22.12 -30.80
C ARG A 356 1.38 -22.69 -31.77
N PRO A 357 1.07 -24.00 -31.75
CA PRO A 357 0.02 -24.53 -32.60
C PRO A 357 -1.24 -23.75 -32.27
N LEU A 358 -1.83 -23.07 -33.25
CA LEU A 358 -3.17 -22.56 -33.22
C LEU A 358 -4.05 -23.69 -32.69
N GLY A 359 -4.63 -23.52 -31.50
CA GLY A 359 -5.38 -24.55 -30.82
C GLY A 359 -6.35 -25.22 -31.77
N LEU A 360 -6.17 -26.50 -31.95
CA LEU A 360 -7.15 -27.36 -32.61
C LEU A 360 -8.45 -27.23 -31.81
N ARG A 361 -9.43 -26.54 -32.40
CA ARG A 361 -10.83 -26.70 -31.99
C ARG A 361 -11.16 -28.17 -32.32
N LEU A 362 -11.17 -29.02 -31.32
CA LEU A 362 -11.86 -30.29 -31.42
C LEU A 362 -13.34 -29.99 -31.45
N ASN A 363 -13.99 -30.34 -32.55
CA ASN A 363 -15.43 -30.33 -32.79
C ASN A 363 -16.19 -31.12 -31.72
#